data_a98c0f2ec1867843de8aa641d6c68e8b
#
_entry.id   a98c0f2ec1867843de8aa641d6c68e8b
#
_cell.length_a   1.000
_cell.length_b   1.000
_cell.length_c   1.000
_cell.angle_alpha   90.00
_cell.angle_beta   90.00
_cell.angle_gamma   90.00
#
_symmetry.space_group_name_H-M   'P 1'
#
loop_
_entity.id
_entity.type
_entity.pdbx_description
1 polymer ?
#
loop_
_entity_poly.entity_id
_entity_poly.type
_entity_poly.pdbx_seq_one_letter_code
_entity_poly.pdbx_strand_id
1 'polypeptide(L)'
;MNFLDQIRDRRAVLKKPVPVIAQEIAMQLPNLYRLLTGRHDTKASTLEALAATLNAEWVLVPKHLAPEVARLLSGKTLAPDAIPSAIERMLDANK
;
A
#
# COMPACT_ATOMS: atom_id res chain seq x y z
N MET A 1 -4.25 -9.41 5.03
CA MET A 1 -3.86 -8.33 4.10
C MET A 1 -2.47 -8.59 3.54
N ASN A 2 -2.42 -9.05 2.30
CA ASN A 2 -1.15 -9.26 1.61
C ASN A 2 -0.66 -7.89 1.10
N PHE A 3 0.66 -7.65 1.16
CA PHE A 3 1.20 -6.35 0.73
C PHE A 3 1.02 -6.11 -0.77
N LEU A 4 1.06 -7.17 -1.60
CA LEU A 4 0.81 -7.05 -3.04
C LEU A 4 -0.63 -6.66 -3.34
N ASP A 5 -1.58 -7.22 -2.61
CA ASP A 5 -2.99 -6.86 -2.76
C ASP A 5 -3.22 -5.40 -2.42
N GLN A 6 -2.56 -4.91 -1.38
CA GLN A 6 -2.64 -3.50 -1.00
C GLN A 6 -2.08 -2.58 -2.09
N ILE A 7 -0.95 -2.96 -2.69
CA ILE A 7 -0.36 -2.21 -3.81
C ILE A 7 -1.33 -2.16 -4.99
N ARG A 8 -1.90 -3.30 -5.37
CA ARG A 8 -2.86 -3.38 -6.48
C ARG A 8 -4.10 -2.55 -6.23
N ASP A 9 -4.65 -2.65 -5.03
CA ASP A 9 -5.87 -1.91 -4.67
C ASP A 9 -5.61 -0.41 -4.69
N ARG A 10 -4.50 0.04 -4.13
CA ARG A 10 -4.15 1.45 -4.11
C ARG A 10 -3.91 1.98 -5.51
N ARG A 11 -3.20 1.21 -6.35
CA ARG A 11 -2.98 1.58 -7.75
C ARG A 11 -4.32 1.72 -8.48
N ALA A 12 -5.26 0.81 -8.25
CA ALA A 12 -6.57 0.86 -8.88
C ALA A 12 -7.34 2.11 -8.48
N VAL A 13 -7.30 2.48 -7.20
CA VAL A 13 -7.96 3.70 -6.70
C VAL A 13 -7.39 4.93 -7.38
N LEU A 14 -6.07 5.02 -7.53
CA LEU A 14 -5.39 6.14 -8.16
C LEU A 14 -5.41 6.07 -9.68
N LYS A 15 -5.79 4.93 -10.26
CA LYS A 15 -5.77 4.67 -11.71
C LYS A 15 -4.39 4.94 -12.31
N LYS A 16 -3.34 4.65 -11.56
CA LYS A 16 -1.96 4.91 -11.98
C LYS A 16 -1.43 3.76 -12.83
N PRO A 17 -0.99 4.00 -14.07
CA PRO A 17 -0.47 2.94 -14.93
C PRO A 17 0.83 2.35 -14.39
N VAL A 18 1.02 1.05 -14.57
CA VAL A 18 2.24 0.36 -14.13
C VAL A 18 3.51 0.96 -14.75
N PRO A 19 3.54 1.33 -16.05
CA PRO A 19 4.74 1.96 -16.62
C PRO A 19 5.13 3.27 -15.94
N VAL A 20 4.16 4.06 -15.49
CA VAL A 20 4.43 5.32 -14.78
C VAL A 20 5.08 5.02 -13.43
N ILE A 21 4.57 4.01 -12.71
CA ILE A 21 5.15 3.59 -11.44
C ILE A 21 6.61 3.14 -11.65
N ALA A 22 6.85 2.32 -12.66
CA ALA A 22 8.20 1.83 -12.97
C ALA A 22 9.17 2.98 -13.20
N GLN A 23 8.74 3.99 -13.95
CA GLN A 23 9.55 5.17 -14.23
C GLN A 23 9.86 5.95 -12.95
N GLU A 24 8.86 6.16 -12.10
CA GLU A 24 9.02 6.95 -10.87
C GLU A 24 9.95 6.29 -9.86
N ILE A 25 9.94 4.96 -9.78
CA ILE A 25 10.80 4.23 -8.85
C ILE A 25 12.10 3.75 -9.50
N ALA A 26 12.38 4.18 -10.73
CA ALA A 26 13.57 3.83 -11.50
C ALA A 26 13.77 2.30 -11.63
N MET A 27 12.68 1.59 -11.89
CA MET A 27 12.67 0.14 -12.07
C MET A 27 12.31 -0.20 -13.51
N GLN A 28 12.96 -1.22 -14.06
CA GLN A 28 12.59 -1.71 -15.39
C GLN A 28 11.21 -2.37 -15.33
N LEU A 29 10.40 -2.11 -16.34
CA LEU A 29 9.02 -2.57 -16.38
C LEU A 29 8.85 -4.08 -16.18
N PRO A 30 9.66 -4.95 -16.85
CA PRO A 30 9.55 -6.39 -16.60
C PRO A 30 9.81 -6.78 -15.15
N ASN A 31 10.72 -6.09 -14.47
CA ASN A 31 11.03 -6.36 -13.07
C ASN A 31 9.86 -5.97 -12.16
N LEU A 32 9.19 -4.86 -12.46
CA LEU A 32 8.02 -4.45 -11.70
C LEU A 32 6.87 -5.45 -11.88
N TYR A 33 6.64 -5.94 -13.09
CA TYR A 33 5.63 -6.98 -13.31
C TYR A 33 5.93 -8.25 -12.52
N ARG A 34 7.19 -8.67 -12.47
CA ARG A 34 7.59 -9.85 -11.66
C ARG A 34 7.30 -9.62 -10.18
N LEU A 35 7.63 -8.44 -9.67
CA LEU A 35 7.34 -8.07 -8.29
C LEU A 35 5.86 -8.16 -8.01
N LEU A 36 5.03 -7.60 -8.89
CA LEU A 36 3.57 -7.58 -8.72
C LEU A 36 2.94 -8.96 -8.81
N THR A 37 3.61 -9.93 -9.42
CA THR A 37 3.14 -11.32 -9.45
C THR A 37 3.51 -12.12 -8.20
N GLY A 38 4.33 -11.55 -7.32
CA GLY A 38 4.71 -12.19 -6.06
C GLY A 38 5.70 -13.32 -6.20
N ARG A 39 6.41 -13.41 -7.32
CA ARG A 39 7.36 -14.50 -7.58
C ARG A 39 8.74 -14.31 -6.95
N HIS A 40 9.04 -13.11 -6.47
CA HIS A 40 10.34 -12.76 -5.92
C HIS A 40 10.19 -12.00 -4.62
N ASP A 41 11.16 -12.17 -3.75
CA ASP A 41 11.28 -11.33 -2.56
C ASP A 41 11.57 -9.90 -2.97
N THR A 42 11.06 -8.97 -2.19
CA THR A 42 11.18 -7.55 -2.49
C THR A 42 11.92 -6.87 -1.35
N LYS A 43 12.89 -6.03 -1.69
CA LYS A 43 13.63 -5.26 -0.70
C LYS A 43 12.70 -4.25 -0.03
N ALA A 44 12.96 -3.96 1.25
CA ALA A 44 12.20 -2.96 1.99
C ALA A 44 12.26 -1.59 1.32
N SER A 45 13.41 -1.21 0.79
CA SER A 45 13.56 0.07 0.08
C SER A 45 12.66 0.15 -1.15
N THR A 46 12.45 -0.97 -1.86
CA THR A 46 11.54 -1.02 -3.01
C THR A 46 10.09 -0.89 -2.56
N LEU A 47 9.72 -1.53 -1.45
CA LEU A 47 8.37 -1.39 -0.89
C LEU A 47 8.09 0.05 -0.48
N GLU A 48 9.06 0.72 0.13
CA GLU A 48 8.93 2.13 0.49
C GLU A 48 8.77 3.02 -0.74
N ALA A 49 9.55 2.77 -1.78
CA ALA A 49 9.44 3.52 -3.03
C ALA A 49 8.07 3.31 -3.69
N LEU A 50 7.55 2.09 -3.68
CA LEU A 50 6.22 1.80 -4.19
C LEU A 50 5.14 2.55 -3.42
N ALA A 51 5.23 2.57 -2.09
CA ALA A 51 4.28 3.33 -1.28
C ALA A 51 4.33 4.81 -1.61
N ALA A 52 5.53 5.38 -1.74
CA ALA A 52 5.71 6.80 -2.04
C ALA A 52 5.07 7.17 -3.39
N THR A 53 5.30 6.37 -4.44
CA THR A 53 4.72 6.64 -5.76
C THR A 53 3.20 6.49 -5.76
N LEU A 54 2.64 5.73 -4.83
CA LEU A 54 1.20 5.55 -4.66
C LEU A 54 0.59 6.49 -3.62
N ASN A 55 1.35 7.48 -3.18
CA ASN A 55 0.96 8.45 -2.16
C ASN A 55 0.44 7.74 -0.90
N ALA A 56 1.23 6.79 -0.41
CA ALA A 56 0.88 5.93 0.72
C ALA A 56 2.09 5.66 1.59
N GLU A 57 1.87 5.01 2.72
CA GLU A 57 2.90 4.59 3.65
C GLU A 57 2.64 3.17 4.13
N TRP A 58 3.72 2.44 4.41
CA TRP A 58 3.60 1.14 5.04
C TRP A 58 3.52 1.30 6.55
N VAL A 59 2.60 0.61 7.15
CA VAL A 59 2.43 0.61 8.60
C VAL A 59 2.32 -0.83 9.07
N LEU A 60 3.09 -1.17 10.10
CA LEU A 60 2.98 -2.48 10.76
C LEU A 60 1.76 -2.45 11.68
N VAL A 61 0.74 -3.21 11.31
CA VAL A 61 -0.53 -3.23 12.02
C VAL A 61 -0.56 -4.42 12.98
N PRO A 62 -0.83 -4.22 14.29
CA PRO A 62 -1.03 -5.33 15.20
C PRO A 62 -2.15 -6.25 14.71
N LYS A 63 -1.93 -7.55 14.89
CA LYS A 63 -2.81 -8.55 14.29
C LYS A 63 -4.27 -8.39 14.70
N HIS A 64 -4.52 -8.02 15.96
CA HIS A 64 -5.88 -7.84 16.48
C HIS A 64 -6.61 -6.63 15.88
N LEU A 65 -5.88 -5.66 15.33
CA LEU A 65 -6.45 -4.49 14.66
C LEU A 65 -6.60 -4.68 13.15
N ALA A 66 -6.01 -5.73 12.58
CA ALA A 66 -5.99 -5.93 11.13
C ALA A 66 -7.40 -5.96 10.50
N PRO A 67 -8.42 -6.62 11.10
CA PRO A 67 -9.76 -6.61 10.51
C PRO A 67 -10.38 -5.22 10.43
N GLU A 68 -10.15 -4.38 11.42
CA GLU A 68 -10.67 -3.01 11.43
C GLU A 68 -9.96 -2.14 10.40
N VAL A 69 -8.64 -2.27 10.30
CA VAL A 69 -7.87 -1.56 9.27
C VAL A 69 -8.30 -1.98 7.88
N ALA A 70 -8.52 -3.29 7.66
CA ALA A 70 -8.99 -3.78 6.37
C ALA A 70 -10.36 -3.18 6.01
N ARG A 71 -11.27 -3.04 6.98
CA ARG A 71 -12.56 -2.39 6.75
C ARG A 71 -12.40 -0.92 6.38
N LEU A 72 -11.52 -0.20 7.07
CA LEU A 72 -11.25 1.20 6.77
C LEU A 72 -10.70 1.38 5.36
N LEU A 73 -9.77 0.51 4.96
CA LEU A 73 -9.16 0.59 3.63
C LEU A 73 -10.14 0.22 2.52
N SER A 74 -11.11 -0.67 2.79
CA SER A 74 -12.13 -1.05 1.82
C SER A 74 -13.37 -0.17 1.87
N GLY A 75 -13.48 0.68 2.88
CA GLY A 75 -14.64 1.54 3.08
C GLY A 75 -14.74 2.62 2.02
N LYS A 76 -15.81 2.58 1.22
CA LYS A 76 -16.04 3.55 0.16
C LYS A 76 -16.58 4.88 0.66
N THR A 77 -16.98 4.94 1.91
CA THR A 77 -17.60 6.11 2.51
C THR A 77 -16.61 7.03 3.20
N LEU A 78 -15.35 6.59 3.37
CA LEU A 78 -14.32 7.39 4.02
C LEU A 78 -13.62 8.29 3.02
N ALA A 79 -13.45 9.56 3.37
CA ALA A 79 -12.62 10.47 2.61
C ALA A 79 -11.17 9.96 2.63
N PRO A 80 -10.40 10.10 1.53
CA PRO A 80 -9.03 9.60 1.48
C PRO A 80 -8.12 10.13 2.59
N ASP A 81 -8.34 11.35 3.04
CA ASP A 81 -7.55 11.98 4.10
C ASP A 81 -7.98 11.55 5.51
N ALA A 82 -9.14 10.92 5.66
CA ALA A 82 -9.61 10.41 6.95
C ALA A 82 -8.94 9.08 7.33
N ILE A 83 -8.49 8.31 6.37
CA ILE A 83 -7.89 6.99 6.60
C ILE A 83 -6.59 7.08 7.42
N PRO A 84 -5.64 7.96 7.09
CA PRO A 84 -4.42 8.09 7.91
C PRO A 84 -4.70 8.45 9.36
N SER A 85 -5.62 9.39 9.61
CA SER A 85 -5.98 9.79 10.97
C SER A 85 -6.63 8.65 11.75
N ALA A 86 -7.46 7.83 11.09
CA ALA A 86 -8.07 6.67 11.74
C ALA A 86 -7.03 5.62 12.12
N ILE A 87 -6.05 5.37 11.24
CA ILE A 87 -4.96 4.44 11.51
C ILE A 87 -4.11 4.96 12.66
N GLU A 88 -3.76 6.23 12.66
CA GLU A 88 -2.97 6.84 13.73
C GLU A 88 -3.65 6.69 15.08
N ARG A 89 -4.97 6.94 15.16
CA ARG A 89 -5.73 6.78 16.40
C ARG A 89 -5.73 5.34 16.88
N MET A 90 -5.84 4.37 15.98
CA MET A 90 -5.78 2.96 16.32
C MET A 90 -4.43 2.58 16.89
N LEU A 91 -3.35 3.07 16.29
CA LEU A 91 -1.99 2.79 16.75
C LEU A 91 -1.73 3.44 18.10
N ASP A 92 -2.21 4.66 18.32
CA ASP A 92 -2.07 5.35 19.60
C ASP A 92 -2.83 4.64 20.73
N ALA A 93 -4.04 4.16 20.43
CA ALA A 93 -4.82 3.41 21.41
C ALA A 93 -4.17 2.09 21.82
N ASN A 94 -3.23 1.58 21.06
CA ASN A 94 -2.56 0.31 21.30
C ASN A 94 -1.19 0.48 22.00
N LYS A 95 -0.80 1.68 22.37
CA LYS A 95 0.47 1.93 23.08
C LYS A 95 0.39 1.56 24.55
#